data_c01f3bfe7606ab3210cfb7d507d39fbd
#
_entry.id   c01f3bfe7606ab3210cfb7d507d39fbd
#
_cell.length_a   1.000
_cell.length_b   1.000
_cell.length_c   1.000
_cell.angle_alpha   90.00
_cell.angle_beta   90.00
_cell.angle_gamma   90.00
#
_symmetry.space_group_name_H-M   'P 1'
#
loop_
_entity.id
_entity.type
_entity.pdbx_description
1 polymer ?
#
loop_
_entity_poly.entity_id
_entity_poly.type
_entity_poly.pdbx_seq_one_letter_code
_entity_poly.pdbx_strand_id
1 'polypeptide(L)'
;MEHGKSSALPQGLLVGLVGLAGALGLGVVLPINLRNADSQTNQNLDIKSSAATTATQQRIEKLKASMLKTWQQEAKAKGLSYVVPPSLQGVVINQATLSPSQKIIALTFDDGPWKDTTVQVLDILKQNNIKGTFFVVGRNLKLYPQLAQRVVTEGHAIGNHTWNHFYHYMNPQAAAFEINSTNDLIYQVTGVKTTLFRPPGGMMHNGLVAYAKNQKYSVVMWSSDSIDYNRPAVPRLVGNVMKFARPGGIVLMHDGGGNRTNTVKALPQIINNFKKQGYRFVTIPELLEMQGKNQKVIATKKPK
;
A
#
# COMPACT_ATOMS: atom_id res chain seq x y z
N MET A 1 -11.56 -7.52 55.82
CA MET A 1 -11.55 -8.94 55.43
C MET A 1 -12.45 -9.03 54.21
N GLU A 2 -11.96 -9.17 53.05
CA GLU A 2 -11.28 -10.13 52.25
C GLU A 2 -10.80 -9.53 50.92
N HIS A 3 -9.68 -10.03 50.50
CA HIS A 3 -8.94 -9.64 49.31
C HIS A 3 -9.59 -10.14 48.03
N GLY A 4 -9.83 -9.28 47.04
CA GLY A 4 -10.13 -9.62 45.65
C GLY A 4 -8.92 -9.37 44.76
N LYS A 5 -8.34 -10.45 44.22
CA LYS A 5 -7.13 -10.52 43.43
C LYS A 5 -7.29 -9.84 42.07
N SER A 6 -6.45 -8.86 41.80
CA SER A 6 -6.13 -8.33 40.45
C SER A 6 -5.34 -9.40 39.70
N SER A 7 -5.87 -9.88 38.56
CA SER A 7 -5.14 -10.70 37.59
C SER A 7 -4.54 -9.79 36.54
N ALA A 8 -3.25 -9.49 36.70
CA ALA A 8 -2.43 -8.85 35.67
C ALA A 8 -2.19 -9.85 34.52
N LEU A 9 -2.56 -9.48 33.32
CA LEU A 9 -2.12 -10.14 32.08
C LEU A 9 -0.65 -9.79 31.81
N PRO A 10 0.17 -10.71 31.33
CA PRO A 10 1.60 -10.47 31.13
C PRO A 10 1.84 -9.55 29.94
N GLN A 11 2.37 -8.38 30.21
CA GLN A 11 3.13 -7.58 29.25
C GLN A 11 4.46 -8.29 29.00
N GLY A 12 4.59 -8.97 27.88
CA GLY A 12 5.82 -9.62 27.50
C GLY A 12 5.70 -10.30 26.18
N LEU A 13 6.08 -9.67 25.10
CA LEU A 13 6.75 -10.12 23.88
C LEU A 13 6.43 -9.22 22.68
N LEU A 14 6.91 -8.00 22.70
CA LEU A 14 6.99 -7.18 21.46
C LEU A 14 8.21 -6.27 21.47
N VAL A 15 9.36 -6.82 21.91
CA VAL A 15 10.68 -6.18 21.73
C VAL A 15 11.62 -7.27 21.27
N GLY A 16 11.86 -7.36 19.96
CA GLY A 16 12.83 -8.35 19.47
C GLY A 16 12.85 -8.59 17.98
N LEU A 17 12.68 -7.58 17.10
CA LEU A 17 12.93 -7.76 15.66
C LEU A 17 13.28 -6.46 14.90
N VAL A 18 13.92 -5.50 15.58
CA VAL A 18 14.47 -4.28 14.94
C VAL A 18 16.02 -4.28 14.94
N GLY A 19 16.66 -5.37 15.27
CA GLY A 19 18.11 -5.43 15.53
C GLY A 19 18.98 -6.24 14.57
N LEU A 20 18.55 -6.55 13.32
CA LEU A 20 19.36 -7.41 12.43
C LEU A 20 19.64 -6.85 11.02
N ALA A 21 19.44 -5.57 10.79
CA ALA A 21 19.80 -4.91 9.53
C ALA A 21 21.08 -4.04 9.61
N GLY A 22 21.76 -4.01 10.75
CA GLY A 22 22.89 -3.10 10.99
C GLY A 22 24.26 -3.72 11.30
N ALA A 23 24.43 -5.02 11.18
CA ALA A 23 25.67 -5.67 11.65
C ALA A 23 26.29 -6.67 10.67
N LEU A 24 26.53 -6.27 9.42
CA LEU A 24 27.43 -7.01 8.50
C LEU A 24 28.42 -6.07 7.82
N GLY A 25 28.95 -5.12 8.56
CA GLY A 25 30.05 -4.26 8.18
C GLY A 25 31.24 -4.35 9.14
N LEU A 26 31.58 -5.54 9.61
CA LEU A 26 32.85 -5.79 10.31
C LEU A 26 33.84 -6.35 9.30
N GLY A 27 34.60 -5.46 8.67
CA GLY A 27 35.84 -5.80 8.04
C GLY A 27 36.85 -6.28 9.10
N VAL A 28 37.08 -7.58 9.19
CA VAL A 28 38.21 -8.13 9.94
C VAL A 28 39.45 -7.82 9.15
N VAL A 29 40.15 -6.74 9.51
CA VAL A 29 41.50 -6.48 9.05
C VAL A 29 42.45 -7.34 9.90
N LEU A 30 42.85 -8.47 9.36
CA LEU A 30 44.00 -9.24 9.92
C LEU A 30 45.30 -8.68 9.34
N PRO A 31 46.31 -8.35 10.16
CA PRO A 31 47.60 -7.94 9.65
C PRO A 31 48.31 -9.14 9.02
N ILE A 32 48.47 -9.13 7.69
CA ILE A 32 49.27 -10.12 6.97
C ILE A 32 50.72 -9.64 6.97
N ASN A 33 51.55 -10.36 7.69
CA ASN A 33 53.01 -10.18 7.67
C ASN A 33 53.54 -10.87 6.41
N LEU A 34 53.87 -10.11 5.37
CA LEU A 34 54.50 -10.62 4.14
C LEU A 34 55.96 -10.92 4.38
N ARG A 35 56.33 -12.20 4.52
CA ARG A 35 57.65 -12.69 4.20
C ARG A 35 57.57 -13.53 2.92
N ASN A 36 58.46 -13.18 1.99
CA ASN A 36 58.62 -13.75 0.65
C ASN A 36 58.65 -15.30 0.63
N ALA A 37 57.75 -15.89 -0.17
CA ALA A 37 57.87 -17.25 -0.66
C ALA A 37 57.16 -17.39 -2.01
N ASP A 38 57.93 -17.81 -2.96
CA ASP A 38 57.73 -18.35 -4.30
C ASP A 38 56.40 -18.16 -5.07
N SER A 39 56.58 -17.60 -6.28
CA SER A 39 55.58 -17.15 -7.24
C SER A 39 54.78 -18.23 -8.00
N GLN A 40 54.83 -19.49 -7.63
CA GLN A 40 54.09 -20.56 -8.32
C GLN A 40 52.88 -21.14 -7.55
N THR A 41 52.75 -20.82 -6.25
CA THR A 41 51.62 -21.34 -5.41
C THR A 41 50.42 -20.41 -5.37
N ASN A 42 50.54 -19.18 -5.83
CA ASN A 42 49.47 -18.15 -5.68
C ASN A 42 48.31 -18.31 -6.65
N GLN A 43 48.51 -18.84 -7.87
CA GLN A 43 47.42 -18.92 -8.84
C GLN A 43 46.31 -19.94 -8.46
N ASN A 44 46.66 -21.02 -7.79
CA ASN A 44 45.69 -22.04 -7.34
C ASN A 44 44.94 -21.65 -6.06
N LEU A 45 45.51 -20.77 -5.22
CA LEU A 45 44.85 -20.26 -4.03
C LEU A 45 43.83 -19.17 -4.37
N ASP A 46 44.12 -18.30 -5.35
CA ASP A 46 43.20 -17.23 -5.79
C ASP A 46 42.00 -17.80 -6.52
N ILE A 47 42.14 -18.86 -7.33
CA ILE A 47 41.01 -19.51 -8.01
C ILE A 47 40.09 -20.22 -7.00
N LYS A 48 40.64 -20.88 -5.97
CA LYS A 48 39.85 -21.54 -4.92
C LYS A 48 39.16 -20.53 -4.00
N SER A 49 39.82 -19.42 -3.69
CA SER A 49 39.21 -18.33 -2.90
C SER A 49 38.08 -17.60 -3.66
N SER A 50 38.27 -17.32 -4.94
CA SER A 50 37.31 -16.74 -5.82
C SER A 50 36.06 -17.63 -6.01
N ALA A 51 36.24 -18.95 -6.24
CA ALA A 51 35.16 -19.91 -6.36
C ALA A 51 34.35 -20.08 -5.04
N ALA A 52 35.08 -20.13 -3.90
CA ALA A 52 34.46 -20.20 -2.59
C ALA A 52 33.67 -18.92 -2.26
N THR A 53 34.19 -17.76 -2.64
CA THR A 53 33.49 -16.46 -2.49
C THR A 53 32.23 -16.42 -3.35
N THR A 54 32.30 -16.88 -4.61
CA THR A 54 31.14 -16.95 -5.52
C THR A 54 30.07 -17.91 -4.99
N ALA A 55 30.46 -19.10 -4.51
CA ALA A 55 29.53 -20.07 -3.94
C ALA A 55 28.87 -19.57 -2.65
N THR A 56 29.63 -18.87 -1.81
CA THR A 56 29.11 -18.24 -0.60
C THR A 56 28.12 -17.12 -0.94
N GLN A 57 28.48 -16.28 -1.91
CA GLN A 57 27.54 -15.21 -2.40
C GLN A 57 26.25 -15.79 -2.96
N GLN A 58 26.33 -16.86 -3.76
CA GLN A 58 25.13 -17.55 -4.28
C GLN A 58 24.26 -18.15 -3.16
N ARG A 59 24.87 -18.69 -2.10
CA ARG A 59 24.15 -19.18 -0.92
C ARG A 59 23.45 -18.05 -0.17
N ILE A 60 24.13 -16.91 0.00
CA ILE A 60 23.56 -15.71 0.62
C ILE A 60 22.36 -15.20 -0.19
N GLU A 61 22.47 -15.12 -1.50
CA GLU A 61 21.36 -14.67 -2.36
C GLU A 61 20.17 -15.64 -2.34
N LYS A 62 20.42 -16.96 -2.34
CA LYS A 62 19.37 -17.97 -2.16
C LYS A 62 18.68 -17.84 -0.81
N LEU A 63 19.43 -17.62 0.26
CA LEU A 63 18.88 -17.42 1.60
C LEU A 63 18.06 -16.15 1.67
N LYS A 64 18.57 -15.03 1.16
CA LYS A 64 17.83 -13.76 1.06
C LYS A 64 16.52 -13.94 0.29
N ALA A 65 16.54 -14.60 -0.86
CA ALA A 65 15.36 -14.87 -1.67
C ALA A 65 14.32 -15.74 -0.92
N SER A 66 14.78 -16.77 -0.20
CA SER A 66 13.90 -17.61 0.63
C SER A 66 13.29 -16.83 1.78
N MET A 67 14.08 -16.06 2.52
CA MET A 67 13.61 -15.21 3.61
C MET A 67 12.60 -14.16 3.11
N LEU A 68 12.89 -13.53 1.96
CA LEU A 68 11.99 -12.57 1.35
C LEU A 68 10.64 -13.21 0.97
N LYS A 69 10.68 -14.42 0.40
CA LYS A 69 9.47 -15.16 0.04
C LYS A 69 8.62 -15.50 1.28
N THR A 70 9.24 -16.00 2.34
CA THR A 70 8.57 -16.31 3.62
C THR A 70 7.97 -15.05 4.21
N TRP A 71 8.75 -13.97 4.27
CA TRP A 71 8.28 -12.68 4.77
C TRP A 71 7.08 -12.13 3.96
N GLN A 72 7.13 -12.24 2.62
CA GLN A 72 6.01 -11.81 1.76
C GLN A 72 4.75 -12.64 2.00
N GLN A 73 4.88 -13.95 2.25
CA GLN A 73 3.75 -14.81 2.58
C GLN A 73 3.13 -14.43 3.93
N GLU A 74 3.95 -14.21 4.95
CA GLU A 74 3.48 -13.78 6.27
C GLU A 74 2.86 -12.38 6.23
N ALA A 75 3.49 -11.43 5.54
CA ALA A 75 2.96 -10.10 5.35
C ALA A 75 1.62 -10.10 4.61
N LYS A 76 1.47 -10.97 3.60
CA LYS A 76 0.20 -11.17 2.89
C LYS A 76 -0.87 -11.76 3.82
N ALA A 77 -0.52 -12.79 4.60
CA ALA A 77 -1.44 -13.42 5.55
C ALA A 77 -1.93 -12.45 6.63
N LYS A 78 -1.08 -11.49 7.02
CA LYS A 78 -1.41 -10.41 7.97
C LYS A 78 -2.01 -9.16 7.31
N GLY A 79 -2.26 -9.15 5.99
CA GLY A 79 -2.75 -7.97 5.27
C GLY A 79 -1.73 -6.82 5.16
N LEU A 80 -0.44 -7.07 5.46
CA LEU A 80 0.63 -6.07 5.44
C LEU A 80 1.34 -5.92 4.08
N SER A 81 0.94 -6.70 3.09
CA SER A 81 1.50 -6.65 1.73
C SER A 81 0.42 -6.85 0.69
N TYR A 82 0.34 -5.92 -0.24
CA TYR A 82 -0.61 -6.00 -1.36
C TYR A 82 0.11 -6.54 -2.58
N VAL A 83 -0.28 -7.74 -3.01
CA VAL A 83 0.24 -8.34 -4.24
C VAL A 83 -0.63 -7.88 -5.41
N VAL A 84 -0.16 -6.84 -6.10
CA VAL A 84 -0.79 -6.42 -7.35
C VAL A 84 -0.41 -7.39 -8.48
N PRO A 85 -1.37 -7.90 -9.26
CA PRO A 85 -1.07 -8.76 -10.40
C PRO A 85 -0.07 -8.11 -11.36
N PRO A 86 0.92 -8.86 -11.91
CA PRO A 86 1.94 -8.29 -12.80
C PRO A 86 1.37 -7.50 -13.99
N SER A 87 0.23 -7.92 -14.54
CA SER A 87 -0.47 -7.21 -15.64
C SER A 87 -1.04 -5.85 -15.23
N LEU A 88 -1.09 -5.54 -13.93
CA LEU A 88 -1.63 -4.29 -13.39
C LEU A 88 -0.54 -3.40 -12.76
N GLN A 89 0.73 -3.83 -12.84
CA GLN A 89 1.87 -3.03 -12.40
C GLN A 89 2.26 -2.02 -13.48
N GLY A 90 2.54 -0.78 -13.08
CA GLY A 90 2.92 0.30 -13.99
C GLY A 90 1.79 0.80 -14.91
N VAL A 91 0.54 0.46 -14.63
CA VAL A 91 -0.62 0.87 -15.44
C VAL A 91 -1.54 1.81 -14.68
N VAL A 92 -2.37 2.52 -15.44
CA VAL A 92 -3.43 3.39 -14.91
C VAL A 92 -4.74 2.61 -14.86
N ILE A 93 -5.42 2.65 -13.71
CA ILE A 93 -6.62 1.88 -13.44
C ILE A 93 -7.74 2.84 -13.00
N ASN A 94 -8.72 3.06 -13.85
CA ASN A 94 -9.90 3.87 -13.52
C ASN A 94 -11.05 3.02 -12.94
N GLN A 95 -11.05 1.74 -13.28
CA GLN A 95 -12.09 0.78 -12.95
C GLN A 95 -11.54 -0.64 -13.19
N ALA A 96 -11.97 -1.61 -12.40
CA ALA A 96 -11.66 -3.01 -12.68
C ALA A 96 -12.59 -3.60 -13.76
N THR A 97 -12.02 -4.43 -14.63
CA THR A 97 -12.78 -5.19 -15.61
C THR A 97 -13.31 -6.47 -14.96
N LEU A 98 -14.58 -6.43 -14.56
CA LEU A 98 -15.30 -7.53 -13.95
C LEU A 98 -16.52 -7.92 -14.81
N SER A 99 -17.09 -9.11 -14.58
CA SER A 99 -18.37 -9.49 -15.17
C SER A 99 -19.48 -8.54 -14.69
N PRO A 100 -20.44 -8.13 -15.55
CA PRO A 100 -21.56 -7.28 -15.13
C PRO A 100 -22.39 -7.84 -13.98
N SER A 101 -22.42 -9.17 -13.83
CA SER A 101 -23.07 -9.86 -12.70
C SER A 101 -22.33 -9.70 -11.36
N GLN A 102 -21.04 -9.36 -11.38
CA GLN A 102 -20.20 -9.17 -10.21
C GLN A 102 -20.37 -7.73 -9.68
N LYS A 103 -21.45 -7.44 -8.97
CA LYS A 103 -21.70 -6.14 -8.34
C LYS A 103 -20.73 -5.87 -7.20
N ILE A 104 -19.54 -5.40 -7.56
CA ILE A 104 -18.42 -5.11 -6.65
C ILE A 104 -18.03 -3.65 -6.81
N ILE A 105 -17.76 -2.96 -5.70
CA ILE A 105 -17.39 -1.55 -5.65
C ILE A 105 -16.27 -1.33 -4.63
N ALA A 106 -15.33 -0.43 -4.92
CA ALA A 106 -14.32 0.02 -3.97
C ALA A 106 -14.59 1.46 -3.54
N LEU A 107 -14.71 1.70 -2.23
CA LEU A 107 -14.72 3.04 -1.67
C LEU A 107 -13.29 3.47 -1.39
N THR A 108 -12.91 4.66 -1.86
CA THR A 108 -11.56 5.21 -1.67
C THR A 108 -11.62 6.61 -1.10
N PHE A 109 -10.65 6.94 -0.25
CA PHE A 109 -10.57 8.19 0.48
C PHE A 109 -9.18 8.79 0.32
N ASP A 110 -9.09 10.05 -0.08
CA ASP A 110 -7.84 10.77 -0.33
C ASP A 110 -7.60 11.86 0.74
N ASP A 111 -6.38 12.37 0.79
CA ASP A 111 -5.90 13.51 1.58
C ASP A 111 -5.71 13.24 3.08
N GLY A 112 -6.16 12.11 3.60
CA GLY A 112 -5.94 11.74 5.01
C GLY A 112 -4.48 11.38 5.35
N PRO A 113 -4.24 10.97 6.60
CA PRO A 113 -5.14 11.01 7.75
C PRO A 113 -5.49 12.43 8.19
N TRP A 114 -6.72 12.63 8.67
CA TRP A 114 -7.17 13.92 9.21
C TRP A 114 -7.86 13.72 10.56
N LYS A 115 -7.52 14.59 11.53
CA LYS A 115 -7.82 14.41 12.97
C LYS A 115 -9.26 13.93 13.25
N ASP A 116 -10.25 14.60 12.66
CA ASP A 116 -11.65 14.34 13.00
C ASP A 116 -12.34 13.47 11.93
N THR A 117 -12.08 13.77 10.66
CA THR A 117 -12.83 13.17 9.54
C THR A 117 -12.42 11.72 9.30
N THR A 118 -11.12 11.40 9.35
CA THR A 118 -10.66 10.00 9.18
C THR A 118 -11.25 9.10 10.26
N VAL A 119 -11.32 9.60 11.52
CA VAL A 119 -11.95 8.86 12.64
C VAL A 119 -13.41 8.54 12.32
N GLN A 120 -14.19 9.56 11.91
CA GLN A 120 -15.61 9.38 11.61
C GLN A 120 -15.85 8.45 10.42
N VAL A 121 -15.03 8.55 9.36
CA VAL A 121 -15.07 7.63 8.21
C VAL A 121 -14.82 6.20 8.66
N LEU A 122 -13.76 5.96 9.44
CA LEU A 122 -13.44 4.61 9.96
C LEU A 122 -14.56 4.04 10.83
N ASP A 123 -15.16 4.84 11.70
CA ASP A 123 -16.28 4.43 12.54
C ASP A 123 -17.50 4.01 11.70
N ILE A 124 -17.83 4.77 10.65
CA ILE A 124 -18.93 4.43 9.74
C ILE A 124 -18.64 3.14 8.97
N LEU A 125 -17.42 2.97 8.46
CA LEU A 125 -17.02 1.75 7.76
C LEU A 125 -17.09 0.53 8.67
N LYS A 126 -16.61 0.66 9.93
CA LYS A 126 -16.68 -0.37 10.96
C LYS A 126 -18.12 -0.76 11.30
N GLN A 127 -19.00 0.22 11.56
CA GLN A 127 -20.42 0.00 11.84
C GLN A 127 -21.13 -0.75 10.70
N ASN A 128 -20.71 -0.52 9.47
CA ASN A 128 -21.27 -1.17 8.28
C ASN A 128 -20.59 -2.50 7.91
N ASN A 129 -19.53 -2.90 8.62
CA ASN A 129 -18.69 -4.07 8.35
C ASN A 129 -18.13 -4.08 6.92
N ILE A 130 -17.62 -2.95 6.45
CA ILE A 130 -17.02 -2.81 5.12
C ILE A 130 -15.61 -2.25 5.24
N LYS A 131 -14.79 -2.53 4.23
CA LYS A 131 -13.42 -2.04 4.14
C LYS A 131 -13.28 -1.09 2.97
N GLY A 132 -12.41 -0.08 3.11
CA GLY A 132 -12.08 0.89 2.08
C GLY A 132 -10.58 0.96 1.82
N THR A 133 -10.17 1.87 0.94
CA THR A 133 -8.76 2.15 0.67
C THR A 133 -8.50 3.64 0.89
N PHE A 134 -7.43 3.95 1.62
CA PHE A 134 -7.05 5.32 1.99
C PHE A 134 -5.74 5.69 1.28
N PHE A 135 -5.76 6.72 0.43
CA PHE A 135 -4.58 7.28 -0.21
C PHE A 135 -4.06 8.45 0.63
N VAL A 136 -3.00 8.19 1.38
CA VAL A 136 -2.53 9.10 2.42
C VAL A 136 -1.47 10.08 1.92
N VAL A 137 -1.57 11.33 2.38
CA VAL A 137 -0.56 12.36 2.18
C VAL A 137 0.52 12.25 3.25
N GLY A 138 1.78 12.18 2.85
CA GLY A 138 2.91 11.91 3.75
C GLY A 138 3.00 12.88 4.92
N ARG A 139 2.84 14.19 4.68
CA ARG A 139 2.81 15.21 5.76
C ARG A 139 1.69 14.98 6.77
N ASN A 140 0.50 14.55 6.33
CA ASN A 140 -0.64 14.29 7.20
C ASN A 140 -0.43 12.98 7.99
N LEU A 141 0.16 11.97 7.32
CA LEU A 141 0.59 10.74 7.96
C LEU A 141 1.61 10.99 9.08
N LYS A 142 2.56 11.91 8.85
CA LYS A 142 3.54 12.32 9.88
C LYS A 142 2.88 12.98 11.08
N LEU A 143 1.81 13.74 10.88
CA LEU A 143 1.06 14.41 11.95
C LEU A 143 0.14 13.47 12.73
N TYR A 144 -0.44 12.45 12.05
CA TYR A 144 -1.44 11.56 12.63
C TYR A 144 -1.12 10.07 12.37
N PRO A 145 0.08 9.59 12.77
CA PRO A 145 0.52 8.22 12.48
C PRO A 145 -0.41 7.16 13.09
N GLN A 146 -0.98 7.42 14.27
CA GLN A 146 -1.91 6.52 14.93
C GLN A 146 -3.21 6.26 14.12
N LEU A 147 -3.64 7.23 13.30
CA LEU A 147 -4.82 7.05 12.44
C LEU A 147 -4.49 6.12 11.27
N ALA A 148 -3.29 6.22 10.69
CA ALA A 148 -2.86 5.27 9.66
C ALA A 148 -2.67 3.85 10.21
N GLN A 149 -2.17 3.72 11.45
CA GLN A 149 -2.15 2.43 12.15
C GLN A 149 -3.57 1.88 12.31
N ARG A 150 -4.53 2.73 12.67
CA ARG A 150 -5.94 2.35 12.80
C ARG A 150 -6.53 1.91 11.45
N VAL A 151 -6.24 2.62 10.35
CA VAL A 151 -6.64 2.22 8.98
C VAL A 151 -6.24 0.76 8.71
N VAL A 152 -4.98 0.41 8.96
CA VAL A 152 -4.45 -0.92 8.66
C VAL A 152 -4.96 -1.97 9.65
N THR A 153 -4.99 -1.69 10.95
CA THR A 153 -5.42 -2.65 11.97
C THR A 153 -6.91 -2.98 11.88
N GLU A 154 -7.72 -2.06 11.36
CA GLU A 154 -9.12 -2.31 11.06
C GLU A 154 -9.33 -3.01 9.71
N GLY A 155 -8.26 -3.38 8.99
CA GLY A 155 -8.30 -4.16 7.75
C GLY A 155 -8.60 -3.36 6.48
N HIS A 156 -8.44 -2.04 6.52
CA HIS A 156 -8.50 -1.19 5.33
C HIS A 156 -7.16 -1.23 4.59
N ALA A 157 -7.18 -0.94 3.28
CA ALA A 157 -5.96 -0.77 2.51
C ALA A 157 -5.44 0.66 2.59
N ILE A 158 -4.12 0.80 2.47
CA ILE A 158 -3.44 2.10 2.43
C ILE A 158 -2.62 2.25 1.14
N GLY A 159 -2.70 3.41 0.50
CA GLY A 159 -1.96 3.79 -0.70
C GLY A 159 -1.28 5.14 -0.54
N ASN A 160 -0.45 5.48 -1.50
CA ASN A 160 0.38 6.68 -1.53
C ASN A 160 -0.32 7.81 -2.29
N HIS A 161 -0.38 9.01 -1.68
CA HIS A 161 -0.91 10.22 -2.31
C HIS A 161 0.09 11.38 -2.28
N THR A 162 1.38 11.07 -2.44
CA THR A 162 2.52 11.98 -2.36
C THR A 162 2.79 12.53 -0.96
N TRP A 163 3.94 13.23 -0.80
CA TRP A 163 4.31 13.82 0.48
C TRP A 163 3.60 15.16 0.74
N ASN A 164 3.62 16.07 -0.28
CA ASN A 164 3.13 17.44 -0.12
C ASN A 164 1.80 17.73 -0.78
N HIS A 165 1.29 16.82 -1.64
CA HIS A 165 0.07 17.01 -2.42
C HIS A 165 0.16 18.19 -3.40
N PHE A 166 1.30 18.36 -4.08
CA PHE A 166 1.50 19.43 -5.06
C PHE A 166 0.95 19.08 -6.44
N TYR A 167 0.54 20.10 -7.20
CA TYR A 167 -0.02 19.98 -8.56
C TYR A 167 0.97 20.38 -9.67
N HIS A 168 2.03 21.14 -9.34
CA HIS A 168 3.00 21.61 -10.33
C HIS A 168 3.84 20.47 -10.91
N TYR A 169 4.52 20.77 -12.01
CA TYR A 169 5.46 19.83 -12.63
C TYR A 169 6.63 19.49 -11.68
N MET A 170 7.01 18.24 -11.71
CA MET A 170 8.11 17.68 -10.92
C MET A 170 9.11 16.97 -11.82
N ASN A 171 10.38 17.29 -11.67
CA ASN A 171 11.45 16.50 -12.25
C ASN A 171 11.52 15.10 -11.55
N PRO A 172 12.29 14.15 -12.12
CA PRO A 172 12.36 12.79 -11.56
C PRO A 172 12.80 12.73 -10.09
N GLN A 173 13.69 13.62 -9.67
CA GLN A 173 14.20 13.66 -8.29
C GLN A 173 13.11 14.13 -7.30
N ALA A 174 12.37 15.18 -7.66
CA ALA A 174 11.25 15.66 -6.86
C ALA A 174 10.11 14.62 -6.80
N ALA A 175 9.78 14.00 -7.93
CA ALA A 175 8.79 12.93 -7.97
C ALA A 175 9.21 11.71 -7.12
N ALA A 176 10.50 11.35 -7.14
CA ALA A 176 11.07 10.31 -6.28
C ALA A 176 10.90 10.66 -4.80
N PHE A 177 11.22 11.88 -4.39
CA PHE A 177 11.03 12.33 -3.02
C PHE A 177 9.55 12.22 -2.59
N GLU A 178 8.63 12.77 -3.38
CA GLU A 178 7.19 12.78 -3.08
C GLU A 178 6.61 11.37 -2.87
N ILE A 179 7.05 10.42 -3.67
CA ILE A 179 6.51 9.05 -3.63
C ILE A 179 7.27 8.19 -2.63
N ASN A 180 8.61 8.17 -2.69
CA ASN A 180 9.39 7.25 -1.86
C ASN A 180 9.32 7.62 -0.38
N SER A 181 9.46 8.93 -0.03
CA SER A 181 9.37 9.36 1.37
C SER A 181 8.01 9.04 1.99
N THR A 182 6.93 9.14 1.20
CA THR A 182 5.60 8.75 1.67
C THR A 182 5.49 7.24 1.89
N ASN A 183 6.02 6.42 0.96
CA ASN A 183 6.01 4.96 1.12
C ASN A 183 6.88 4.49 2.29
N ASP A 184 8.04 5.10 2.47
CA ASP A 184 8.91 4.78 3.60
C ASP A 184 8.22 5.08 4.93
N LEU A 185 7.52 6.22 5.01
CA LEU A 185 6.75 6.57 6.20
C LEU A 185 5.53 5.64 6.41
N ILE A 186 4.80 5.27 5.34
CA ILE A 186 3.72 4.27 5.43
C ILE A 186 4.27 2.99 6.03
N TYR A 187 5.41 2.50 5.51
CA TYR A 187 6.03 1.28 6.02
C TYR A 187 6.49 1.41 7.48
N GLN A 188 7.17 2.50 7.83
CA GLN A 188 7.63 2.75 9.20
C GLN A 188 6.49 2.79 10.21
N VAL A 189 5.37 3.40 9.86
CA VAL A 189 4.22 3.60 10.75
C VAL A 189 3.33 2.36 10.83
N THR A 190 3.12 1.66 9.72
CA THR A 190 2.09 0.63 9.61
C THR A 190 2.62 -0.78 9.33
N GLY A 191 3.89 -0.91 8.94
CA GLY A 191 4.46 -2.17 8.46
C GLY A 191 4.01 -2.57 7.04
N VAL A 192 3.14 -1.78 6.39
CA VAL A 192 2.60 -2.10 5.06
C VAL A 192 3.55 -1.65 3.96
N LYS A 193 3.84 -2.55 3.02
CA LYS A 193 4.47 -2.22 1.73
C LYS A 193 3.38 -2.08 0.67
N THR A 194 3.15 -0.85 0.23
CA THR A 194 2.17 -0.54 -0.83
C THR A 194 2.83 -0.18 -2.15
N THR A 195 2.22 -0.60 -3.26
CA THR A 195 2.51 -0.16 -4.63
C THR A 195 1.29 0.51 -5.26
N LEU A 196 0.33 0.91 -4.44
CA LEU A 196 -0.82 1.69 -4.87
C LEU A 196 -0.47 3.18 -4.80
N PHE A 197 -0.65 3.88 -5.90
CA PHE A 197 -0.39 5.30 -6.00
C PHE A 197 -1.60 6.01 -6.62
N ARG A 198 -1.97 7.17 -6.09
CA ARG A 198 -2.93 8.07 -6.72
C ARG A 198 -2.30 9.47 -6.83
N PRO A 199 -2.23 10.07 -8.04
CA PRO A 199 -1.69 11.41 -8.20
C PRO A 199 -2.65 12.45 -7.64
N PRO A 200 -2.15 13.49 -6.91
CA PRO A 200 -2.95 14.61 -6.47
C PRO A 200 -3.78 15.25 -7.58
N GLY A 201 -5.08 15.47 -7.32
CA GLY A 201 -6.01 16.03 -8.28
C GLY A 201 -6.16 15.26 -9.60
N GLY A 202 -5.71 14.01 -9.66
CA GLY A 202 -5.71 13.22 -10.88
C GLY A 202 -4.74 13.69 -11.96
N MET A 203 -3.70 14.47 -11.61
CA MET A 203 -2.74 15.07 -12.56
C MET A 203 -1.85 14.01 -13.20
N MET A 204 -2.09 13.74 -14.49
CA MET A 204 -1.41 12.67 -15.23
C MET A 204 -0.06 13.06 -15.82
N HIS A 205 0.23 14.35 -15.98
CA HIS A 205 1.36 14.86 -16.80
C HIS A 205 2.35 15.74 -16.03
N ASN A 206 2.31 15.73 -14.69
CA ASN A 206 3.19 16.53 -13.85
C ASN A 206 4.48 15.81 -13.38
N GLY A 207 4.84 14.69 -13.98
CA GLY A 207 6.05 13.91 -13.65
C GLY A 207 5.80 12.76 -12.66
N LEU A 208 4.86 12.90 -11.74
CA LEU A 208 4.57 11.90 -10.69
C LEU A 208 4.14 10.55 -11.28
N VAL A 209 3.18 10.56 -12.23
CA VAL A 209 2.67 9.33 -12.84
C VAL A 209 3.75 8.61 -13.65
N ALA A 210 4.59 9.36 -14.38
CA ALA A 210 5.71 8.76 -15.10
C ALA A 210 6.68 8.04 -14.16
N TYR A 211 7.04 8.69 -13.05
CA TYR A 211 7.88 8.08 -12.02
C TYR A 211 7.21 6.83 -11.41
N ALA A 212 5.96 6.94 -10.96
CA ALA A 212 5.23 5.83 -10.36
C ALA A 212 5.15 4.60 -11.29
N LYS A 213 4.86 4.80 -12.58
CA LYS A 213 4.81 3.74 -13.58
C LYS A 213 6.17 3.06 -13.78
N ASN A 214 7.26 3.82 -13.86
CA ASN A 214 8.61 3.29 -13.96
C ASN A 214 9.00 2.45 -12.74
N GLN A 215 8.50 2.79 -11.56
CA GLN A 215 8.65 2.03 -10.32
C GLN A 215 7.60 0.91 -10.15
N LYS A 216 6.82 0.61 -11.21
CA LYS A 216 5.79 -0.44 -11.24
C LYS A 216 4.64 -0.25 -10.23
N TYR A 217 4.37 0.97 -9.82
CA TYR A 217 3.17 1.28 -9.05
C TYR A 217 1.92 1.15 -9.90
N SER A 218 0.84 0.64 -9.34
CA SER A 218 -0.50 0.76 -9.92
C SER A 218 -1.03 2.16 -9.68
N VAL A 219 -1.26 2.91 -10.76
CA VAL A 219 -1.82 4.26 -10.69
C VAL A 219 -3.33 4.14 -10.63
N VAL A 220 -3.90 4.31 -9.43
CA VAL A 220 -5.32 4.08 -9.15
C VAL A 220 -6.08 5.39 -9.26
N MET A 221 -6.87 5.53 -10.30
CA MET A 221 -7.80 6.62 -10.51
C MET A 221 -9.20 6.25 -9.99
N TRP A 222 -10.27 6.77 -10.58
CA TRP A 222 -11.66 6.49 -10.20
C TRP A 222 -12.58 6.47 -11.41
N SER A 223 -13.73 5.86 -11.25
CA SER A 223 -14.81 5.85 -12.24
C SER A 223 -16.09 6.53 -11.74
N SER A 224 -16.15 6.83 -10.45
CA SER A 224 -17.25 7.55 -9.81
C SER A 224 -16.67 8.61 -8.87
N ASP A 225 -16.99 9.87 -9.11
CA ASP A 225 -16.52 11.01 -8.35
C ASP A 225 -17.65 11.60 -7.50
N SER A 226 -17.43 11.71 -6.20
CA SER A 226 -18.36 12.35 -5.27
C SER A 226 -18.44 13.87 -5.45
N ILE A 227 -17.37 14.47 -5.99
CA ILE A 227 -17.16 15.92 -6.07
C ILE A 227 -17.21 16.59 -4.68
N ASP A 228 -16.88 15.85 -3.63
CA ASP A 228 -16.98 16.30 -2.24
C ASP A 228 -15.99 17.42 -1.88
N TYR A 229 -14.90 17.55 -2.66
CA TYR A 229 -13.96 18.67 -2.56
C TYR A 229 -14.63 20.04 -2.81
N ASN A 230 -15.73 20.08 -3.57
CA ASN A 230 -16.58 21.28 -3.76
C ASN A 230 -17.65 21.45 -2.66
N ARG A 231 -17.68 20.57 -1.66
CA ARG A 231 -18.61 20.60 -0.51
C ARG A 231 -20.09 20.70 -0.89
N PRO A 232 -20.59 19.95 -1.87
CA PRO A 232 -21.99 20.00 -2.26
C PRO A 232 -22.89 19.53 -1.09
N ALA A 233 -24.17 19.87 -1.14
CA ALA A 233 -25.16 19.33 -0.21
C ALA A 233 -25.18 17.79 -0.29
N VAL A 234 -25.48 17.14 0.82
CA VAL A 234 -25.45 15.66 0.96
C VAL A 234 -26.21 14.93 -0.16
N PRO A 235 -27.47 15.32 -0.54
CA PRO A 235 -28.18 14.63 -1.61
C PRO A 235 -27.46 14.70 -2.96
N ARG A 236 -26.81 15.83 -3.27
CA ARG A 236 -26.05 16.00 -4.51
C ARG A 236 -24.79 15.15 -4.51
N LEU A 237 -24.08 15.08 -3.37
CA LEU A 237 -22.92 14.24 -3.20
C LEU A 237 -23.27 12.75 -3.42
N VAL A 238 -24.35 12.28 -2.79
CA VAL A 238 -24.86 10.92 -2.98
C VAL A 238 -25.21 10.70 -4.46
N GLY A 239 -25.95 11.64 -5.09
CA GLY A 239 -26.30 11.58 -6.51
C GLY A 239 -25.09 11.49 -7.44
N ASN A 240 -24.03 12.28 -7.19
CA ASN A 240 -22.79 12.24 -7.95
C ASN A 240 -22.17 10.83 -7.93
N VAL A 241 -22.06 10.23 -6.74
CA VAL A 241 -21.52 8.86 -6.60
C VAL A 241 -22.38 7.84 -7.34
N MET A 242 -23.69 7.88 -7.13
CA MET A 242 -24.60 6.86 -7.66
C MET A 242 -24.77 6.94 -9.19
N LYS A 243 -24.62 8.13 -9.80
CA LYS A 243 -24.73 8.33 -11.25
C LYS A 243 -23.76 7.48 -12.07
N PHE A 244 -22.56 7.27 -11.57
CA PHE A 244 -21.49 6.52 -12.27
C PHE A 244 -21.18 5.17 -11.62
N ALA A 245 -22.02 4.73 -10.68
CA ALA A 245 -21.89 3.45 -10.02
C ALA A 245 -22.03 2.29 -11.02
N ARG A 246 -21.04 1.38 -11.04
CA ARG A 246 -21.03 0.20 -11.93
C ARG A 246 -20.12 -0.90 -11.35
N PRO A 247 -20.33 -2.16 -11.75
CA PRO A 247 -19.47 -3.27 -11.33
C PRO A 247 -18.00 -3.00 -11.60
N GLY A 248 -17.15 -3.25 -10.61
CA GLY A 248 -15.71 -2.97 -10.68
C GLY A 248 -15.36 -1.48 -10.48
N GLY A 249 -16.34 -0.63 -10.17
CA GLY A 249 -16.14 0.81 -10.00
C GLY A 249 -15.27 1.15 -8.79
N ILE A 250 -14.59 2.29 -8.89
CA ILE A 250 -13.77 2.92 -7.85
C ILE A 250 -14.38 4.27 -7.55
N VAL A 251 -14.80 4.48 -6.30
CA VAL A 251 -15.43 5.73 -5.86
C VAL A 251 -14.39 6.62 -5.20
N LEU A 252 -14.26 7.86 -5.70
CA LEU A 252 -13.45 8.90 -5.08
C LEU A 252 -14.27 9.68 -4.06
N MET A 253 -13.73 9.74 -2.84
CA MET A 253 -14.13 10.62 -1.75
C MET A 253 -12.86 11.10 -1.04
N HIS A 254 -13.00 12.00 -0.07
CA HIS A 254 -11.88 12.50 0.71
C HIS A 254 -12.16 12.40 2.21
N ASP A 255 -11.13 12.00 2.97
CA ASP A 255 -11.16 12.01 4.44
C ASP A 255 -10.24 13.09 5.03
N GLY A 256 -9.56 13.86 4.17
CA GLY A 256 -8.70 14.98 4.52
C GLY A 256 -8.83 16.18 3.59
N GLY A 257 -7.86 17.11 3.66
CA GLY A 257 -7.80 18.26 2.76
C GLY A 257 -8.85 19.34 3.04
N GLY A 258 -9.37 19.43 4.27
CA GLY A 258 -10.31 20.48 4.70
C GLY A 258 -11.60 19.95 5.30
N ASN A 259 -12.67 20.76 5.23
CA ASN A 259 -13.97 20.39 5.81
C ASN A 259 -14.67 19.31 4.97
N ARG A 260 -14.82 18.10 5.52
CA ARG A 260 -15.49 16.95 4.90
C ARG A 260 -16.76 16.51 5.64
N THR A 261 -17.39 17.41 6.38
CA THR A 261 -18.62 17.12 7.13
C THR A 261 -19.71 16.53 6.24
N ASN A 262 -19.89 17.04 5.02
CA ASN A 262 -20.88 16.52 4.09
C ASN A 262 -20.51 15.14 3.55
N THR A 263 -19.22 14.83 3.37
CA THR A 263 -18.73 13.49 3.02
C THR A 263 -19.09 12.48 4.10
N VAL A 264 -18.80 12.82 5.37
CA VAL A 264 -19.15 11.97 6.53
C VAL A 264 -20.68 11.73 6.60
N LYS A 265 -21.50 12.78 6.43
CA LYS A 265 -22.96 12.66 6.45
C LYS A 265 -23.52 11.86 5.26
N ALA A 266 -22.88 11.94 4.10
CA ALA A 266 -23.29 11.23 2.89
C ALA A 266 -22.91 9.75 2.89
N LEU A 267 -21.78 9.39 3.53
CA LEU A 267 -21.22 8.05 3.48
C LEU A 267 -22.19 6.94 3.88
N PRO A 268 -22.98 7.03 4.98
CA PRO A 268 -23.98 6.02 5.31
C PRO A 268 -25.06 5.84 4.23
N GLN A 269 -25.47 6.93 3.59
CA GLN A 269 -26.47 6.89 2.51
C GLN A 269 -25.92 6.23 1.25
N ILE A 270 -24.66 6.54 0.88
CA ILE A 270 -23.94 5.92 -0.23
C ILE A 270 -23.84 4.40 0.01
N ILE A 271 -23.38 3.99 1.20
CA ILE A 271 -23.25 2.59 1.57
C ILE A 271 -24.60 1.87 1.47
N ASN A 272 -25.65 2.46 2.03
CA ASN A 272 -26.99 1.88 2.01
C ASN A 272 -27.53 1.73 0.58
N ASN A 273 -27.33 2.73 -0.28
CA ASN A 273 -27.75 2.67 -1.68
C ASN A 273 -27.03 1.58 -2.46
N PHE A 274 -25.72 1.40 -2.25
CA PHE A 274 -24.98 0.28 -2.84
C PHE A 274 -25.46 -1.08 -2.32
N LYS A 275 -25.68 -1.21 -1.00
CA LYS A 275 -26.22 -2.44 -0.39
C LYS A 275 -27.59 -2.80 -0.97
N LYS A 276 -28.50 -1.83 -1.10
CA LYS A 276 -29.83 -2.03 -1.72
C LYS A 276 -29.75 -2.49 -3.17
N GLN A 277 -28.74 -2.05 -3.91
CA GLN A 277 -28.47 -2.49 -5.28
C GLN A 277 -27.73 -3.82 -5.35
N GLY A 278 -27.40 -4.46 -4.23
CA GLY A 278 -26.69 -5.74 -4.15
C GLY A 278 -25.19 -5.65 -4.38
N TYR A 279 -24.57 -4.48 -4.21
CA TYR A 279 -23.11 -4.35 -4.30
C TYR A 279 -22.42 -4.89 -3.05
N ARG A 280 -21.29 -5.55 -3.27
CA ARG A 280 -20.33 -5.95 -2.26
C ARG A 280 -19.13 -4.99 -2.29
N PHE A 281 -18.65 -4.60 -1.13
CA PHE A 281 -17.52 -3.69 -0.97
C PHE A 281 -16.23 -4.45 -0.83
N VAL A 282 -15.18 -3.96 -1.49
CA VAL A 282 -13.82 -4.51 -1.42
C VAL A 282 -12.80 -3.38 -1.37
N THR A 283 -11.60 -3.68 -0.91
CA THR A 283 -10.45 -2.79 -1.02
C THR A 283 -9.88 -2.79 -2.46
N ILE A 284 -9.05 -1.81 -2.80
CA ILE A 284 -8.37 -1.78 -4.11
C ILE A 284 -7.50 -3.03 -4.33
N PRO A 285 -6.68 -3.52 -3.38
CA PRO A 285 -5.94 -4.76 -3.57
C PRO A 285 -6.82 -5.96 -3.92
N GLU A 286 -7.94 -6.14 -3.21
CA GLU A 286 -8.89 -7.21 -3.49
C GLU A 286 -9.53 -7.06 -4.88
N LEU A 287 -9.90 -5.83 -5.26
CA LEU A 287 -10.46 -5.53 -6.58
C LEU A 287 -9.50 -5.87 -7.71
N LEU A 288 -8.22 -5.51 -7.56
CA LEU A 288 -7.18 -5.80 -8.55
C LEU A 288 -6.85 -7.30 -8.62
N GLU A 289 -6.86 -8.00 -7.50
CA GLU A 289 -6.71 -9.47 -7.48
C GLU A 289 -7.85 -10.16 -8.24
N MET A 290 -9.09 -9.72 -8.06
CA MET A 290 -10.25 -10.23 -8.80
C MET A 290 -10.12 -10.00 -10.31
N GLN A 291 -9.71 -8.81 -10.74
CA GLN A 291 -9.43 -8.51 -12.14
C GLN A 291 -8.35 -9.43 -12.71
N GLY A 292 -7.23 -9.61 -11.99
CA GLY A 292 -6.14 -10.48 -12.41
C GLY A 292 -6.57 -11.95 -12.58
N LYS A 293 -7.43 -12.45 -11.71
CA LYS A 293 -8.02 -13.80 -11.84
C LYS A 293 -8.92 -13.92 -13.07
N ASN A 294 -9.78 -12.92 -13.32
CA ASN A 294 -10.65 -12.91 -14.50
C ASN A 294 -9.85 -12.89 -15.81
N GLN A 295 -8.77 -12.08 -15.88
CA GLN A 295 -7.90 -12.04 -17.06
C GLN A 295 -7.24 -13.38 -17.35
N LYS A 296 -6.78 -14.11 -16.33
CA LYS A 296 -6.22 -15.46 -16.49
C LYS A 296 -7.25 -16.45 -17.02
N VAL A 297 -8.49 -16.43 -16.51
CA VAL A 297 -9.58 -17.32 -16.96
C VAL A 297 -9.93 -17.05 -18.42
N ILE A 298 -9.96 -15.80 -18.85
CA ILE A 298 -10.24 -15.43 -20.25
C ILE A 298 -9.09 -15.91 -21.15
N ALA A 299 -7.84 -15.74 -20.73
CA ALA A 299 -6.67 -16.16 -21.50
C ALA A 299 -6.60 -17.68 -21.70
N THR A 300 -7.01 -18.46 -20.70
CA THR A 300 -7.04 -19.94 -20.78
C THR A 300 -8.22 -20.49 -21.58
N LYS A 301 -9.29 -19.71 -21.78
CA LYS A 301 -10.49 -20.11 -22.53
C LYS A 301 -10.44 -19.72 -24.01
N LYS A 302 -9.45 -18.97 -24.47
CA LYS A 302 -9.27 -18.75 -25.93
C LYS A 302 -8.79 -20.05 -26.55
N PRO A 303 -9.53 -20.63 -27.52
CA PRO A 303 -9.04 -21.78 -28.27
C PRO A 303 -7.76 -21.40 -29.03
N LYS A 304 -6.83 -22.37 -29.11
CA LYS A 304 -5.63 -22.27 -29.96
C LYS A 304 -6.00 -22.20 -31.42
#